data_71a818c0b44c22da26d95c03c94f276d
#
_entry.id   71a818c0b44c22da26d95c03c94f276d
#
_cell.length_a   1.000
_cell.length_b   1.000
_cell.length_c   1.000
_cell.angle_alpha   90.00
_cell.angle_beta   90.00
_cell.angle_gamma   90.00
#
_symmetry.space_group_name_H-M   'P 1'
#
loop_
_entity.id
_entity.type
_entity.pdbx_description
1 polymer ?
#
loop_
_entity_poly.entity_id
_entity_poly.type
_entity_poly.pdbx_seq_one_letter_code
_entity_poly.pdbx_strand_id
1 'polypeptide(L)'
;MTPSEDKMKKLLLIASLLVASWTMAQQVEPVRYEVNRWNKEQGFHFQSFDEKGGLVVYETEKTDKQKHNLWNFTCLDTSLYETRSDLIPLPEKLKFVDAGSDSRYAAFLFANENNKKASDTLDFLVVSFDRKENSYKTFWDKWPEKSVPLSVEVADGTMLMALNNRSGNGALYFYDLTSDDRRVVTPSSSSFVLFQTEAFRREHCFVVASKEFDNKRFVSTSFLVYSTNGNLQGSYRYENMPRAALGRMVFRFDGGGNLIVIGTLERETGKKVKLEGITDNFDKESIGVVWMRFASSSPDSKIYLFKDMPEIEHALTASDRVRLREEKLKISKNKKSSKGEIAFQFMEPRLTDFGSLTVFAAEAFMPCYHTETRMSYGYYGYYGGYPYTYTVFDGYDFFSEVLLAFDQEGHLQWQQSVKFDNELATDLWPHAAEGVCYDELVVVSPYRNSLRYTAFDVNGQALMNQQSEKMDPIHGADYVEDEYFCQIAKWYDKRFLLFGSQIIQNSTQPKPRRTVYYLQKVQYD
;
A
#
# COMPACT_ATOMS: atom_id res chain seq x y z
N MET A 1 -62.80 -6.40 10.12
CA MET A 1 -61.91 -7.55 10.40
C MET A 1 -60.48 -7.02 10.43
N THR A 2 -59.96 -6.79 11.62
CA THR A 2 -58.56 -6.39 11.82
C THR A 2 -57.65 -7.61 11.59
N PRO A 3 -56.57 -7.51 10.86
CA PRO A 3 -55.63 -8.62 10.69
C PRO A 3 -55.06 -8.99 12.06
N SER A 4 -54.96 -10.28 12.36
CA SER A 4 -54.42 -10.74 13.64
C SER A 4 -52.97 -10.28 13.80
N GLU A 5 -52.56 -9.93 15.03
CA GLU A 5 -51.17 -9.49 15.36
C GLU A 5 -50.09 -10.42 14.79
N ASP A 6 -50.38 -11.69 14.68
CA ASP A 6 -49.47 -12.71 14.12
C ASP A 6 -49.21 -12.55 12.61
N LYS A 7 -50.23 -12.09 11.86
CA LYS A 7 -50.06 -11.77 10.42
C LYS A 7 -49.23 -10.49 10.24
N MET A 8 -49.38 -9.51 11.12
CA MET A 8 -48.65 -8.27 11.08
C MET A 8 -47.18 -8.48 11.49
N LYS A 9 -46.88 -9.33 12.48
CA LYS A 9 -45.51 -9.72 12.83
C LYS A 9 -44.82 -10.50 11.71
N LYS A 10 -45.54 -11.41 11.04
CA LYS A 10 -44.98 -12.12 9.84
C LYS A 10 -44.75 -11.20 8.66
N LEU A 11 -45.60 -10.21 8.42
CA LEU A 11 -45.41 -9.21 7.37
C LEU A 11 -44.23 -8.28 7.66
N LEU A 12 -44.06 -7.87 8.94
CA LEU A 12 -42.90 -7.09 9.38
C LEU A 12 -41.59 -7.90 9.28
N LEU A 13 -41.64 -9.20 9.60
CA LEU A 13 -40.47 -10.07 9.46
C LEU A 13 -40.07 -10.30 7.98
N ILE A 14 -41.07 -10.46 7.10
CA ILE A 14 -40.84 -10.58 5.66
C ILE A 14 -40.37 -9.25 5.08
N ALA A 15 -40.91 -8.12 5.52
CA ALA A 15 -40.43 -6.80 5.09
C ALA A 15 -39.00 -6.51 5.57
N SER A 16 -38.63 -6.90 6.80
CA SER A 16 -37.25 -6.76 7.29
C SER A 16 -36.27 -7.69 6.57
N LEU A 17 -36.69 -8.92 6.20
CA LEU A 17 -35.91 -9.84 5.39
C LEU A 17 -35.77 -9.34 3.93
N LEU A 18 -36.76 -8.66 3.39
CA LEU A 18 -36.70 -8.05 2.06
C LEU A 18 -35.83 -6.77 2.03
N VAL A 19 -35.80 -6.02 3.12
CA VAL A 19 -34.91 -4.83 3.24
C VAL A 19 -33.46 -5.27 3.47
N ALA A 20 -33.22 -6.35 4.22
CA ALA A 20 -31.87 -6.89 4.42
C ALA A 20 -31.24 -7.51 3.16
N SER A 21 -32.03 -7.80 2.12
CA SER A 21 -31.51 -8.32 0.84
C SER A 21 -31.10 -7.25 -0.18
N TRP A 22 -31.23 -5.96 0.16
CA TRP A 22 -30.95 -4.84 -0.77
C TRP A 22 -29.70 -4.02 -0.43
N THR A 23 -28.91 -4.44 0.53
CA THR A 23 -27.63 -3.79 0.85
C THR A 23 -26.46 -4.49 0.14
N MET A 24 -26.58 -4.70 -1.16
CA MET A 24 -25.47 -5.18 -1.99
C MET A 24 -24.80 -4.00 -2.65
N ALA A 25 -23.47 -4.02 -2.68
CA ALA A 25 -22.69 -2.99 -3.37
C ALA A 25 -23.05 -2.96 -4.86
N GLN A 26 -23.52 -1.83 -5.34
CA GLN A 26 -23.85 -1.66 -6.75
C GLN A 26 -22.57 -1.54 -7.56
N GLN A 27 -22.25 -2.56 -8.35
CA GLN A 27 -21.11 -2.54 -9.26
C GLN A 27 -21.44 -1.66 -10.47
N VAL A 28 -20.55 -0.73 -10.79
CA VAL A 28 -20.61 0.09 -12.00
C VAL A 28 -19.82 -0.60 -13.10
N GLU A 29 -20.26 -0.46 -14.35
CA GLU A 29 -19.53 -1.01 -15.49
C GLU A 29 -18.05 -0.59 -15.44
N PRO A 30 -17.11 -1.54 -15.49
CA PRO A 30 -15.69 -1.23 -15.39
C PRO A 30 -15.18 -0.59 -16.68
N VAL A 31 -14.21 0.28 -16.51
CA VAL A 31 -13.40 0.81 -17.61
C VAL A 31 -12.27 -0.15 -17.92
N ARG A 32 -12.00 -0.35 -19.19
CA ARG A 32 -11.06 -1.34 -19.67
C ARG A 32 -10.09 -0.75 -20.68
N TYR A 33 -8.82 -1.07 -20.50
CA TYR A 33 -7.74 -0.68 -21.41
C TYR A 33 -7.10 -1.94 -21.97
N GLU A 34 -7.17 -2.13 -23.29
CA GLU A 34 -6.53 -3.27 -23.94
C GLU A 34 -5.02 -3.01 -24.07
N VAL A 35 -4.21 -3.99 -23.63
CA VAL A 35 -2.77 -3.98 -23.77
C VAL A 35 -2.35 -5.26 -24.49
N ASN A 36 -1.33 -5.17 -25.36
CA ASN A 36 -0.87 -6.36 -26.08
C ASN A 36 0.00 -7.25 -25.19
N ARG A 37 0.71 -6.65 -24.27
CA ARG A 37 1.63 -7.34 -23.36
C ARG A 37 1.62 -6.67 -22.00
N TRP A 38 1.48 -7.48 -20.96
CA TRP A 38 1.65 -6.98 -19.61
C TRP A 38 3.13 -6.64 -19.34
N ASN A 39 3.38 -5.42 -18.91
CA ASN A 39 4.69 -4.96 -18.49
C ASN A 39 4.64 -4.56 -17.01
N LYS A 40 5.17 -5.43 -16.16
CA LYS A 40 5.19 -5.26 -14.71
C LYS A 40 5.95 -4.01 -14.27
N GLU A 41 7.06 -3.68 -14.95
CA GLU A 41 7.94 -2.57 -14.54
C GLU A 41 7.39 -1.19 -14.91
N GLN A 42 6.55 -1.13 -15.93
CA GLN A 42 6.02 0.13 -16.44
C GLN A 42 4.51 0.28 -16.25
N GLY A 43 3.88 -0.73 -15.79
CA GLY A 43 2.56 -0.89 -15.27
C GLY A 43 1.45 0.06 -15.70
N PHE A 44 0.44 0.02 -14.88
CA PHE A 44 -0.76 0.82 -14.96
C PHE A 44 -0.90 1.55 -13.61
N HIS A 45 -0.93 2.87 -13.65
CA HIS A 45 -0.93 3.72 -12.45
C HIS A 45 -2.22 4.53 -12.40
N PHE A 46 -2.84 4.56 -11.24
CA PHE A 46 -4.01 5.37 -10.95
C PHE A 46 -3.70 6.38 -9.86
N GLN A 47 -4.05 7.65 -10.10
CA GLN A 47 -3.98 8.70 -9.10
C GLN A 47 -5.37 9.28 -8.86
N SER A 48 -5.81 9.31 -7.61
CA SER A 48 -7.12 9.81 -7.23
C SER A 48 -7.15 11.32 -7.06
N PHE A 49 -8.22 11.95 -7.52
CA PHE A 49 -8.60 13.32 -7.19
C PHE A 49 -9.79 13.36 -6.23
N ASP A 50 -9.89 12.35 -5.37
CA ASP A 50 -11.00 12.17 -4.43
C ASP A 50 -12.37 12.12 -5.15
N GLU A 51 -13.39 12.85 -4.67
CA GLU A 51 -14.70 12.95 -5.30
C GLU A 51 -14.71 13.69 -6.67
N LYS A 52 -13.55 13.96 -7.23
CA LYS A 52 -13.40 14.68 -8.52
C LYS A 52 -12.90 13.76 -9.65
N GLY A 53 -12.83 12.46 -9.41
CA GLY A 53 -12.38 11.48 -10.39
C GLY A 53 -10.94 11.03 -10.18
N GLY A 54 -10.23 10.73 -11.26
CA GLY A 54 -8.86 10.26 -11.20
C GLY A 54 -8.12 10.37 -12.52
N LEU A 55 -6.84 10.05 -12.48
CA LEU A 55 -5.95 10.01 -13.64
C LEU A 55 -5.31 8.64 -13.76
N VAL A 56 -5.49 8.02 -14.92
CA VAL A 56 -4.87 6.76 -15.31
C VAL A 56 -3.67 7.05 -16.19
N VAL A 57 -2.55 6.41 -15.88
CA VAL A 57 -1.31 6.56 -16.65
C VAL A 57 -0.72 5.19 -16.97
N TYR A 58 -0.40 4.95 -18.23
CA TYR A 58 0.23 3.71 -18.69
C TYR A 58 1.02 3.88 -19.98
N GLU A 59 2.01 3.01 -20.21
CA GLU A 59 2.77 2.95 -21.46
C GLU A 59 1.98 2.23 -22.56
N THR A 60 1.90 2.83 -23.76
CA THR A 60 1.04 2.34 -24.85
C THR A 60 1.72 1.35 -25.81
N GLU A 61 2.95 0.94 -25.60
CA GLU A 61 3.75 0.17 -26.55
C GLU A 61 3.97 0.83 -27.93
N LYS A 62 3.54 2.06 -28.09
CA LYS A 62 3.77 2.85 -29.32
C LYS A 62 4.95 3.80 -29.10
N THR A 63 5.66 4.06 -30.17
CA THR A 63 6.74 5.04 -30.16
C THR A 63 6.44 6.15 -31.17
N ASP A 64 6.96 7.34 -30.91
CA ASP A 64 6.94 8.44 -31.86
C ASP A 64 8.06 8.28 -32.93
N LYS A 65 8.17 9.25 -33.85
CA LYS A 65 9.20 9.27 -34.89
C LYS A 65 10.63 9.42 -34.32
N GLN A 66 10.75 9.90 -33.08
CA GLN A 66 12.03 10.11 -32.38
C GLN A 66 12.39 8.92 -31.48
N LYS A 67 11.60 7.83 -31.51
CA LYS A 67 11.71 6.64 -30.66
C LYS A 67 11.44 6.92 -29.18
N HIS A 68 10.61 7.90 -28.85
CA HIS A 68 10.09 8.08 -27.52
C HIS A 68 8.93 7.12 -27.29
N ASN A 69 8.84 6.52 -26.11
CA ASN A 69 7.68 5.76 -25.68
C ASN A 69 6.51 6.70 -25.47
N LEU A 70 5.34 6.34 -26.01
CA LEU A 70 4.13 7.12 -25.79
C LEU A 70 3.41 6.63 -24.54
N TRP A 71 3.31 7.50 -23.57
CA TRP A 71 2.54 7.27 -22.35
C TRP A 71 1.16 7.89 -22.49
N ASN A 72 0.13 7.13 -22.15
CA ASN A 72 -1.24 7.62 -22.14
C ASN A 72 -1.58 8.15 -20.74
N PHE A 73 -2.14 9.36 -20.71
CA PHE A 73 -2.66 10.03 -19.53
C PHE A 73 -4.15 10.26 -19.73
N THR A 74 -4.99 9.48 -19.08
CA THR A 74 -6.44 9.51 -19.24
C THR A 74 -7.11 10.01 -17.97
N CYS A 75 -7.80 11.14 -18.07
CA CYS A 75 -8.62 11.68 -16.99
C CYS A 75 -9.98 11.00 -16.98
N LEU A 76 -10.40 10.54 -15.82
CA LEU A 76 -11.70 9.92 -15.58
C LEU A 76 -12.51 10.77 -14.61
N ASP A 77 -13.81 10.86 -14.83
CA ASP A 77 -14.74 11.39 -13.85
C ASP A 77 -15.07 10.34 -12.75
N THR A 78 -15.94 10.69 -11.84
CA THR A 78 -16.37 9.80 -10.74
C THR A 78 -17.26 8.64 -11.21
N SER A 79 -17.70 8.64 -12.45
CA SER A 79 -18.40 7.52 -13.09
C SER A 79 -17.46 6.68 -13.95
N LEU A 80 -16.15 6.94 -13.86
CA LEU A 80 -15.09 6.34 -14.67
C LEU A 80 -15.23 6.59 -16.17
N TYR A 81 -15.98 7.62 -16.60
CA TYR A 81 -15.98 8.04 -17.99
C TYR A 81 -14.74 8.85 -18.31
N GLU A 82 -14.15 8.55 -19.47
CA GLU A 82 -13.02 9.31 -20.00
C GLU A 82 -13.46 10.74 -20.34
N THR A 83 -12.87 11.72 -19.69
CA THR A 83 -13.09 13.15 -19.97
C THR A 83 -12.02 13.74 -20.86
N ARG A 84 -10.83 13.14 -20.85
CA ARG A 84 -9.69 13.53 -21.66
C ARG A 84 -8.65 12.41 -21.71
N SER A 85 -7.97 12.28 -22.86
CA SER A 85 -6.85 11.36 -23.03
C SER A 85 -5.76 12.03 -23.87
N ASP A 86 -4.53 12.03 -23.37
CA ASP A 86 -3.36 12.63 -24.02
C ASP A 86 -2.22 11.63 -24.10
N LEU A 87 -1.50 11.66 -25.22
CA LEU A 87 -0.28 10.88 -25.40
C LEU A 87 0.95 11.77 -25.20
N ILE A 88 1.71 11.48 -24.16
CA ILE A 88 2.94 12.23 -23.83
C ILE A 88 4.15 11.39 -24.25
N PRO A 89 5.00 11.90 -25.17
CA PRO A 89 6.20 11.19 -25.58
C PRO A 89 7.29 11.33 -24.50
N LEU A 90 7.77 10.20 -23.98
CA LEU A 90 8.86 10.15 -23.00
C LEU A 90 10.03 9.36 -23.56
N PRO A 91 11.29 9.81 -23.35
CA PRO A 91 12.48 9.06 -23.78
C PRO A 91 12.47 7.62 -23.27
N GLU A 92 12.81 6.66 -24.13
CA GLU A 92 12.82 5.22 -23.83
C GLU A 92 13.63 4.84 -22.57
N LYS A 93 14.68 5.64 -22.27
CA LYS A 93 15.54 5.43 -21.10
C LYS A 93 14.89 5.75 -19.77
N LEU A 94 13.78 6.50 -19.76
CA LEU A 94 13.07 6.88 -18.55
C LEU A 94 12.05 5.79 -18.18
N LYS A 95 12.09 5.40 -16.93
CA LYS A 95 11.14 4.46 -16.34
C LYS A 95 10.29 5.18 -15.30
N PHE A 96 9.05 4.74 -15.16
CA PHE A 96 8.20 5.21 -14.07
C PHE A 96 8.84 4.85 -12.73
N VAL A 97 8.82 5.78 -11.79
CA VAL A 97 9.38 5.61 -10.44
C VAL A 97 8.29 5.63 -9.40
N ASP A 98 7.50 6.72 -9.36
CA ASP A 98 6.47 6.92 -8.38
C ASP A 98 5.53 8.06 -8.79
N ALA A 99 4.40 8.22 -8.11
CA ALA A 99 3.47 9.31 -8.35
C ALA A 99 2.73 9.70 -7.07
N GLY A 100 2.39 10.98 -6.97
CA GLY A 100 1.55 11.50 -5.90
C GLY A 100 0.48 12.42 -6.45
N SER A 101 -0.59 12.61 -5.69
CA SER A 101 -1.67 13.52 -6.08
C SER A 101 -2.34 14.18 -4.89
N ASP A 102 -2.91 15.36 -5.12
CA ASP A 102 -3.90 15.97 -4.25
C ASP A 102 -5.24 16.14 -5.00
N SER A 103 -6.17 16.88 -4.46
CA SER A 103 -7.49 17.08 -5.11
C SER A 103 -7.44 17.89 -6.41
N ARG A 104 -6.29 18.51 -6.74
CA ARG A 104 -6.10 19.34 -7.93
C ARG A 104 -4.93 18.91 -8.79
N TYR A 105 -3.80 18.54 -8.18
CA TYR A 105 -2.56 18.24 -8.89
C TYR A 105 -2.22 16.76 -8.79
N ALA A 106 -1.64 16.22 -9.86
CA ALA A 106 -0.94 14.94 -9.83
C ALA A 106 0.46 15.12 -10.42
N ALA A 107 1.45 14.43 -9.85
CA ALA A 107 2.82 14.45 -10.32
C ALA A 107 3.32 13.02 -10.52
N PHE A 108 3.93 12.76 -11.67
CA PHE A 108 4.48 11.47 -12.06
C PHE A 108 5.98 11.62 -12.29
N LEU A 109 6.75 10.84 -11.57
CA LEU A 109 8.21 10.85 -11.62
C LEU A 109 8.71 9.74 -12.53
N PHE A 110 9.54 10.11 -13.50
CA PHE A 110 10.23 9.19 -14.40
C PHE A 110 11.74 9.42 -14.30
N ALA A 111 12.53 8.36 -14.20
CA ALA A 111 13.96 8.47 -14.06
C ALA A 111 14.72 7.45 -14.91
N ASN A 112 16.00 7.75 -15.15
CA ASN A 112 16.90 6.85 -15.83
C ASN A 112 17.54 5.87 -14.82
N GLU A 113 17.18 4.60 -14.86
CA GLU A 113 17.70 3.58 -13.94
C GLU A 113 19.13 3.11 -14.29
N ASN A 114 19.56 3.26 -15.55
CA ASN A 114 20.73 2.56 -16.08
C ASN A 114 21.78 3.49 -16.69
N ASN A 115 22.37 4.37 -15.91
CA ASN A 115 23.55 5.05 -16.40
C ASN A 115 24.84 4.30 -15.99
N LYS A 116 25.25 3.28 -16.78
CA LYS A 116 26.53 2.56 -16.60
C LYS A 116 27.76 3.42 -16.94
N LYS A 117 27.56 4.63 -17.45
CA LYS A 117 28.63 5.59 -17.69
C LYS A 117 28.67 6.56 -16.53
N ALA A 118 29.83 6.66 -15.90
CA ALA A 118 30.12 7.52 -14.76
C ALA A 118 29.73 9.00 -15.00
N SER A 119 28.46 9.32 -14.85
CA SER A 119 27.98 10.67 -14.63
C SER A 119 27.59 10.78 -13.16
N ASP A 120 28.02 11.81 -12.46
CA ASP A 120 27.70 12.01 -11.04
C ASP A 120 26.22 12.31 -10.79
N THR A 121 25.40 12.36 -11.85
CA THR A 121 23.97 12.68 -11.77
C THR A 121 23.13 11.83 -12.73
N LEU A 122 21.89 11.55 -12.33
CA LEU A 122 20.87 10.89 -13.16
C LEU A 122 19.81 11.90 -13.58
N ASP A 123 19.44 11.86 -14.87
CA ASP A 123 18.31 12.65 -15.37
C ASP A 123 17.00 12.08 -14.88
N PHE A 124 16.08 12.94 -14.49
CA PHE A 124 14.69 12.60 -14.24
C PHE A 124 13.75 13.61 -14.88
N LEU A 125 12.51 13.21 -15.06
CA LEU A 125 11.43 14.01 -15.59
C LEU A 125 10.24 13.90 -14.67
N VAL A 126 9.63 15.03 -14.37
CA VAL A 126 8.30 15.07 -13.74
C VAL A 126 7.29 15.48 -14.79
N VAL A 127 6.20 14.73 -14.87
CA VAL A 127 4.99 15.11 -15.60
C VAL A 127 3.96 15.49 -14.57
N SER A 128 3.59 16.77 -14.50
CA SER A 128 2.54 17.26 -13.62
C SER A 128 1.26 17.53 -14.39
N PHE A 129 0.13 17.28 -13.77
CA PHE A 129 -1.19 17.57 -14.28
C PHE A 129 -1.94 18.49 -13.31
N ASP A 130 -2.44 19.62 -13.83
CA ASP A 130 -3.38 20.49 -13.12
C ASP A 130 -4.80 20.20 -13.60
N ARG A 131 -5.61 19.56 -12.75
CA ARG A 131 -6.99 19.20 -13.06
C ARG A 131 -7.88 20.42 -13.33
N LYS A 132 -7.65 21.54 -12.62
CA LYS A 132 -8.46 22.75 -12.78
C LYS A 132 -8.21 23.41 -14.12
N GLU A 133 -6.95 23.56 -14.49
CA GLU A 133 -6.53 24.15 -15.77
C GLU A 133 -6.58 23.09 -16.91
N ASN A 134 -6.82 21.83 -16.55
CA ASN A 134 -6.84 20.68 -17.47
C ASN A 134 -5.61 20.67 -18.39
N SER A 135 -4.42 20.82 -17.80
CA SER A 135 -3.16 21.00 -18.53
C SER A 135 -2.03 20.20 -17.91
N TYR A 136 -1.09 19.79 -18.76
CA TYR A 136 0.14 19.12 -18.35
C TYR A 136 1.32 20.09 -18.43
N LYS A 137 2.25 19.91 -17.50
CA LYS A 137 3.60 20.49 -17.55
C LYS A 137 4.63 19.40 -17.40
N THR A 138 5.78 19.59 -18.01
CA THR A 138 6.93 18.69 -17.88
C THR A 138 8.14 19.49 -17.47
N PHE A 139 8.90 19.03 -16.49
CA PHE A 139 10.16 19.63 -16.11
C PHE A 139 11.24 18.59 -15.88
N TRP A 140 12.44 18.93 -16.38
CA TRP A 140 13.61 18.08 -16.30
C TRP A 140 14.52 18.58 -15.20
N ASP A 141 15.11 17.63 -14.47
CA ASP A 141 16.14 17.93 -13.50
C ASP A 141 17.07 16.72 -13.31
N LYS A 142 17.99 16.84 -12.35
CA LYS A 142 18.99 15.82 -12.05
C LYS A 142 19.11 15.62 -10.55
N TRP A 143 19.32 14.37 -10.16
CA TRP A 143 19.75 14.03 -8.81
C TRP A 143 21.10 13.32 -8.81
N PRO A 144 21.81 13.24 -7.65
CA PRO A 144 23.05 12.49 -7.55
C PRO A 144 22.87 11.02 -7.95
N GLU A 145 23.79 10.45 -8.74
CA GLU A 145 23.71 9.09 -9.30
C GLU A 145 23.45 8.00 -8.24
N LYS A 146 24.01 8.17 -7.06
CA LYS A 146 23.90 7.20 -5.95
C LYS A 146 22.66 7.40 -5.10
N SER A 147 21.71 8.23 -5.51
CA SER A 147 20.45 8.44 -4.82
C SER A 147 19.41 7.43 -5.28
N VAL A 148 18.55 7.04 -4.33
CA VAL A 148 17.42 6.15 -4.54
C VAL A 148 16.17 6.92 -4.12
N PRO A 149 15.18 7.10 -5.00
CA PRO A 149 13.91 7.71 -4.63
C PRO A 149 13.20 6.81 -3.60
N LEU A 150 12.61 7.45 -2.60
CA LEU A 150 11.81 6.79 -1.58
C LEU A 150 10.31 6.93 -1.91
N SER A 151 9.87 8.16 -2.18
CA SER A 151 8.46 8.48 -2.37
C SER A 151 8.28 9.82 -3.08
N VAL A 152 7.12 9.97 -3.69
CA VAL A 152 6.59 11.22 -4.24
C VAL A 152 5.25 11.52 -3.57
N GLU A 153 5.16 12.69 -2.93
CA GLU A 153 3.94 13.17 -2.27
C GLU A 153 3.51 14.50 -2.88
N VAL A 154 2.22 14.78 -2.91
CA VAL A 154 1.69 16.07 -3.40
C VAL A 154 0.70 16.67 -2.41
N ALA A 155 0.93 17.94 -2.04
CA ALA A 155 0.01 18.76 -1.26
C ALA A 155 0.05 20.21 -1.73
N ASP A 156 -1.13 20.82 -1.91
CA ASP A 156 -1.29 22.24 -2.28
C ASP A 156 -0.46 22.70 -3.48
N GLY A 157 -0.32 21.84 -4.48
CA GLY A 157 0.47 22.14 -5.67
C GLY A 157 1.97 22.08 -5.47
N THR A 158 2.44 21.58 -4.33
CA THR A 158 3.84 21.25 -4.09
C THR A 158 4.04 19.74 -4.13
N MET A 159 5.02 19.30 -4.89
CA MET A 159 5.51 17.92 -4.88
C MET A 159 6.70 17.82 -3.93
N LEU A 160 6.63 16.93 -2.96
CA LEU A 160 7.77 16.46 -2.19
C LEU A 160 8.32 15.18 -2.82
N MET A 161 9.59 15.17 -3.16
CA MET A 161 10.33 13.99 -3.55
C MET A 161 11.41 13.71 -2.50
N ALA A 162 11.36 12.53 -1.88
CA ALA A 162 12.34 12.09 -0.90
C ALA A 162 13.37 11.18 -1.55
N LEU A 163 14.66 11.50 -1.40
CA LEU A 163 15.77 10.73 -1.94
C LEU A 163 16.68 10.25 -0.82
N ASN A 164 17.04 8.99 -0.83
CA ASN A 164 18.11 8.44 -0.01
C ASN A 164 19.41 8.32 -0.80
N ASN A 165 20.53 8.73 -0.21
CA ASN A 165 21.84 8.49 -0.77
C ASN A 165 22.36 7.13 -0.27
N ARG A 166 22.99 6.34 -1.12
CA ARG A 166 23.63 5.06 -0.74
C ARG A 166 24.69 5.20 0.36
N SER A 167 25.23 6.38 0.59
CA SER A 167 26.15 6.67 1.67
C SER A 167 25.46 6.96 3.02
N GLY A 168 24.13 6.98 3.09
CA GLY A 168 23.38 7.08 4.32
C GLY A 168 22.88 8.47 4.70
N ASN A 169 22.84 9.42 3.76
CA ASN A 169 22.17 10.70 3.95
C ASN A 169 21.08 10.86 2.92
N GLY A 170 19.96 11.49 3.30
CA GLY A 170 18.85 11.76 2.41
C GLY A 170 18.70 13.24 2.11
N ALA A 171 17.91 13.54 1.07
CA ALA A 171 17.52 14.90 0.72
C ALA A 171 16.04 14.94 0.36
N LEU A 172 15.41 16.05 0.69
CA LEU A 172 14.02 16.36 0.37
C LEU A 172 14.00 17.45 -0.68
N TYR A 173 13.33 17.17 -1.77
CA TYR A 173 13.15 18.10 -2.89
C TYR A 173 11.70 18.56 -2.92
N PHE A 174 11.48 19.85 -2.71
CA PHE A 174 10.17 20.47 -2.81
C PHE A 174 10.10 21.19 -4.16
N TYR A 175 9.16 20.81 -4.99
CA TYR A 175 8.89 21.42 -6.29
C TYR A 175 7.53 22.09 -6.27
N ASP A 176 7.49 23.36 -6.61
CA ASP A 176 6.23 24.04 -6.91
C ASP A 176 5.77 23.65 -8.32
N LEU A 177 4.67 22.91 -8.42
CA LEU A 177 4.12 22.42 -9.69
C LEU A 177 3.54 23.53 -10.57
N THR A 178 3.46 24.77 -10.04
CA THR A 178 2.94 25.94 -10.78
C THR A 178 4.05 26.80 -11.39
N SER A 179 5.16 27.01 -10.67
CA SER A 179 6.26 27.89 -11.07
C SER A 179 7.52 27.16 -11.52
N ASP A 180 7.62 25.84 -11.29
CA ASP A 180 8.81 25.01 -11.49
C ASP A 180 9.97 25.36 -10.53
N ASP A 181 9.70 26.18 -9.50
CA ASP A 181 10.68 26.48 -8.46
C ASP A 181 10.95 25.26 -7.59
N ARG A 182 12.20 25.11 -7.19
CA ARG A 182 12.59 24.02 -6.30
C ARG A 182 13.35 24.50 -5.09
N ARG A 183 13.17 23.77 -4.00
CA ARG A 183 13.96 23.89 -2.79
C ARG A 183 14.47 22.52 -2.37
N VAL A 184 15.75 22.43 -2.03
CA VAL A 184 16.37 21.20 -1.52
C VAL A 184 16.72 21.37 -0.07
N VAL A 185 16.32 20.41 0.75
CA VAL A 185 16.54 20.40 2.20
C VAL A 185 17.23 19.09 2.58
N THR A 186 18.29 19.18 3.39
CA THR A 186 18.89 18.01 4.04
C THR A 186 18.45 18.00 5.51
N PRO A 187 17.66 17.00 5.94
CA PRO A 187 17.02 17.00 7.26
C PRO A 187 17.97 17.03 8.47
N SER A 188 19.14 16.42 8.34
CA SER A 188 20.08 16.30 9.47
C SER A 188 21.53 16.27 8.99
N SER A 189 22.46 16.60 9.88
CA SER A 189 23.92 16.45 9.69
C SER A 189 24.45 15.09 10.15
N SER A 190 23.67 14.30 10.88
CA SER A 190 24.01 12.94 11.33
C SER A 190 23.72 11.89 10.25
N SER A 191 24.23 10.68 10.44
CA SER A 191 23.87 9.54 9.55
C SER A 191 22.43 9.13 9.78
N PHE A 192 21.60 9.31 8.75
CA PHE A 192 20.18 8.96 8.79
C PHE A 192 19.74 8.39 7.43
N VAL A 193 18.60 7.74 7.44
CA VAL A 193 17.89 7.27 6.24
C VAL A 193 16.46 7.75 6.31
N LEU A 194 15.98 8.39 5.25
CA LEU A 194 14.56 8.68 5.09
C LEU A 194 13.82 7.34 4.96
N PHE A 195 12.77 7.19 5.72
CA PHE A 195 12.08 5.91 5.84
C PHE A 195 10.68 5.94 5.27
N GLN A 196 9.95 7.03 5.51
CA GLN A 196 8.58 7.20 5.04
C GLN A 196 8.24 8.68 4.95
N THR A 197 7.38 9.04 4.01
CA THR A 197 6.79 10.38 3.89
C THR A 197 5.29 10.27 3.74
N GLU A 198 4.57 11.31 4.14
CA GLU A 198 3.12 11.39 3.95
C GLU A 198 2.71 12.86 3.83
N ALA A 199 1.77 13.15 2.92
CA ALA A 199 1.24 14.47 2.67
C ALA A 199 -0.06 14.71 3.44
N PHE A 200 -0.15 15.83 4.16
CA PHE A 200 -1.32 16.25 4.93
C PHE A 200 -1.90 17.54 4.33
N ARG A 201 -2.94 17.37 3.52
CA ARG A 201 -3.56 18.47 2.76
C ARG A 201 -4.27 19.47 3.66
N ARG A 202 -4.94 19.00 4.73
CA ARG A 202 -5.67 19.87 5.67
C ARG A 202 -4.73 20.71 6.51
N GLU A 203 -3.61 20.15 6.89
CA GLU A 203 -2.58 20.77 7.73
C GLU A 203 -1.53 21.53 6.90
N HIS A 204 -1.63 21.48 5.55
CA HIS A 204 -0.71 22.11 4.60
C HIS A 204 0.76 21.73 4.85
N CYS A 205 1.01 20.44 5.10
CA CYS A 205 2.34 19.99 5.47
C CYS A 205 2.66 18.57 4.96
N PHE A 206 3.93 18.23 5.09
CA PHE A 206 4.45 16.88 4.88
C PHE A 206 5.07 16.37 6.19
N VAL A 207 4.80 15.13 6.53
CA VAL A 207 5.49 14.42 7.61
C VAL A 207 6.54 13.52 6.99
N VAL A 208 7.76 13.60 7.51
CA VAL A 208 8.90 12.82 7.06
C VAL A 208 9.47 12.04 8.25
N ALA A 209 9.44 10.72 8.18
CA ALA A 209 10.10 9.87 9.15
C ALA A 209 11.52 9.53 8.67
N SER A 210 12.49 9.71 9.54
CA SER A 210 13.89 9.33 9.32
C SER A 210 14.43 8.46 10.44
N LYS A 211 15.18 7.41 10.07
CA LYS A 211 15.86 6.52 11.02
C LYS A 211 17.30 6.96 11.18
N GLU A 212 17.71 7.21 12.42
CA GLU A 212 19.08 7.64 12.75
C GLU A 212 19.93 6.44 13.16
N PHE A 213 21.21 6.48 12.73
CA PHE A 213 22.16 5.40 12.97
C PHE A 213 23.38 5.89 13.74
N ASP A 214 23.78 5.13 14.73
CA ASP A 214 25.09 5.21 15.36
C ASP A 214 25.85 3.90 15.19
N ASN A 215 27.11 3.96 14.69
CA ASN A 215 27.94 2.77 14.46
C ASN A 215 27.22 1.65 13.66
N LYS A 216 26.43 2.01 12.66
CA LYS A 216 25.58 1.10 11.84
C LYS A 216 24.48 0.41 12.64
N ARG A 217 24.09 0.92 13.80
CA ARG A 217 22.92 0.50 14.56
C ARG A 217 21.87 1.58 14.51
N PHE A 218 20.66 1.16 14.30
CA PHE A 218 19.51 2.03 14.37
C PHE A 218 19.23 2.41 15.83
N VAL A 219 19.23 3.70 16.14
CA VAL A 219 19.10 4.19 17.53
C VAL A 219 17.79 4.91 17.79
N SER A 220 17.28 5.67 16.83
CA SER A 220 16.06 6.47 17.00
C SER A 220 15.34 6.72 15.66
N THR A 221 14.08 7.11 15.76
CA THR A 221 13.29 7.63 14.63
C THR A 221 12.96 9.09 14.91
N SER A 222 13.24 9.95 13.93
CA SER A 222 12.84 11.35 13.97
C SER A 222 11.67 11.58 13.03
N PHE A 223 10.70 12.38 13.49
CA PHE A 223 9.54 12.81 12.72
C PHE A 223 9.65 14.31 12.48
N LEU A 224 9.77 14.68 11.23
CA LEU A 224 9.97 16.06 10.80
C LEU A 224 8.72 16.52 10.06
N VAL A 225 8.16 17.63 10.50
CA VAL A 225 6.98 18.24 9.85
C VAL A 225 7.45 19.44 9.06
N TYR A 226 7.24 19.41 7.75
CA TYR A 226 7.58 20.50 6.84
C TYR A 226 6.32 21.12 6.26
N SER A 227 6.28 22.46 6.17
CA SER A 227 5.26 23.12 5.36
C SER A 227 5.43 22.77 3.88
N THR A 228 4.41 23.01 3.07
CA THR A 228 4.49 22.86 1.62
C THR A 228 5.62 23.67 0.98
N ASN A 229 6.05 24.79 1.60
CA ASN A 229 7.22 25.57 1.16
C ASN A 229 8.58 24.99 1.63
N GLY A 230 8.59 23.80 2.23
CA GLY A 230 9.82 23.15 2.73
C GLY A 230 10.43 23.77 3.99
N ASN A 231 9.67 24.57 4.77
CA ASN A 231 10.12 25.08 6.06
C ASN A 231 9.82 24.07 7.16
N LEU A 232 10.80 23.75 7.99
CA LEU A 232 10.62 22.88 9.16
C LEU A 232 9.70 23.56 10.18
N GLN A 233 8.57 22.94 10.48
CA GLN A 233 7.58 23.40 11.46
C GLN A 233 7.66 22.64 12.78
N GLY A 234 8.02 21.37 12.75
CA GLY A 234 8.13 20.52 13.93
C GLY A 234 9.22 19.46 13.78
N SER A 235 9.82 19.10 14.91
CA SER A 235 10.80 18.01 14.96
C SER A 235 10.59 17.22 16.25
N TYR A 236 10.29 15.95 16.08
CA TYR A 236 9.98 15.02 17.18
C TYR A 236 10.88 13.81 17.08
N ARG A 237 11.16 13.17 18.22
CA ARG A 237 12.07 12.04 18.28
C ARG A 237 11.53 10.92 19.16
N TYR A 238 11.68 9.70 18.68
CA TYR A 238 11.39 8.48 19.42
C TYR A 238 12.66 7.65 19.56
N GLU A 239 13.09 7.41 20.80
CA GLU A 239 14.21 6.52 21.08
C GLU A 239 13.75 5.07 21.02
N ASN A 240 14.52 4.23 20.36
CA ASN A 240 14.18 2.81 20.24
C ASN A 240 14.17 2.13 21.61
N MET A 241 13.23 1.23 21.77
CA MET A 241 13.22 0.32 22.91
C MET A 241 14.37 -0.69 22.83
N PRO A 242 14.83 -1.23 23.97
CA PRO A 242 15.76 -2.34 23.95
C PRO A 242 15.19 -3.52 23.12
N ARG A 243 15.88 -3.91 22.06
CA ARG A 243 15.53 -5.00 21.14
C ARG A 243 14.27 -4.83 20.28
N ALA A 244 13.69 -3.64 20.24
CA ALA A 244 12.60 -3.32 19.32
C ALA A 244 12.82 -1.97 18.64
N ALA A 245 12.42 -1.88 17.39
CA ALA A 245 12.51 -0.67 16.58
C ALA A 245 11.15 -0.38 15.94
N LEU A 246 10.90 0.89 15.63
CA LEU A 246 9.74 1.24 14.81
C LEU A 246 9.89 0.68 13.41
N GLY A 247 8.85 -0.01 12.96
CA GLY A 247 8.67 -0.47 11.60
C GLY A 247 7.89 0.51 10.74
N ARG A 248 6.87 -0.01 10.05
CA ARG A 248 5.96 0.79 9.23
C ARG A 248 5.04 1.62 10.10
N MET A 249 4.70 2.82 9.66
CA MET A 249 3.97 3.80 10.46
C MET A 249 2.88 4.46 9.64
N VAL A 250 1.91 5.02 10.34
CA VAL A 250 0.91 5.94 9.80
C VAL A 250 0.84 7.15 10.70
N PHE A 251 0.50 8.27 10.11
CA PHE A 251 0.50 9.57 10.77
C PHE A 251 -0.91 10.17 10.75
N ARG A 252 -1.19 11.01 11.72
CA ARG A 252 -2.35 11.91 11.72
C ARG A 252 -2.08 13.08 12.64
N PHE A 253 -2.89 14.12 12.52
CA PHE A 253 -2.94 15.20 13.49
C PHE A 253 -4.22 15.12 14.29
N ASP A 254 -4.14 15.38 15.62
CA ASP A 254 -5.31 15.51 16.47
C ASP A 254 -5.96 16.90 16.30
N GLY A 255 -7.14 17.11 16.92
CA GLY A 255 -7.83 18.40 16.89
C GLY A 255 -7.05 19.57 17.50
N GLY A 256 -5.98 19.31 18.23
CA GLY A 256 -5.05 20.30 18.79
C GLY A 256 -3.81 20.54 17.93
N GLY A 257 -3.69 19.89 16.78
CA GLY A 257 -2.52 19.99 15.89
C GLY A 257 -1.31 19.17 16.36
N ASN A 258 -1.47 18.27 17.32
CA ASN A 258 -0.38 17.39 17.75
C ASN A 258 -0.23 16.22 16.77
N LEU A 259 1.00 15.86 16.45
CA LEU A 259 1.28 14.69 15.62
C LEU A 259 1.02 13.40 16.41
N ILE A 260 0.18 12.54 15.85
CA ILE A 260 -0.04 11.17 16.32
C ILE A 260 0.64 10.24 15.32
N VAL A 261 1.40 9.27 15.83
CA VAL A 261 2.07 8.22 15.06
C VAL A 261 1.64 6.87 15.61
N ILE A 262 1.16 6.01 14.75
CA ILE A 262 0.88 4.61 15.09
C ILE A 262 1.79 3.75 14.20
N GLY A 263 2.66 2.96 14.83
CA GLY A 263 3.66 2.19 14.12
C GLY A 263 3.78 0.75 14.60
N THR A 264 4.20 -0.14 13.71
CA THR A 264 4.55 -1.50 14.09
C THR A 264 5.83 -1.51 14.91
N LEU A 265 5.91 -2.42 15.88
CA LEU A 265 7.12 -2.71 16.63
C LEU A 265 7.79 -3.94 16.02
N GLU A 266 8.98 -3.75 15.48
CA GLU A 266 9.78 -4.79 14.86
C GLU A 266 10.88 -5.26 15.80
N ARG A 267 11.10 -6.58 15.86
CA ARG A 267 12.17 -7.16 16.67
C ARG A 267 13.52 -6.85 16.07
N GLU A 268 14.42 -6.28 16.86
CA GLU A 268 15.80 -6.07 16.43
C GLU A 268 16.51 -7.42 16.26
N THR A 269 17.02 -7.70 15.07
CA THR A 269 17.69 -8.98 14.77
C THR A 269 19.13 -9.06 15.24
N GLY A 270 19.69 -7.97 15.80
CA GLY A 270 21.09 -7.86 16.18
C GLY A 270 22.08 -7.86 15.00
N LYS A 271 21.61 -7.97 13.76
CA LYS A 271 22.44 -7.90 12.57
C LYS A 271 22.78 -6.44 12.27
N LYS A 272 23.99 -6.21 11.78
CA LYS A 272 24.38 -4.87 11.29
C LYS A 272 23.55 -4.52 10.08
N VAL A 273 22.88 -3.38 10.10
CA VAL A 273 22.17 -2.85 8.93
C VAL A 273 23.20 -2.55 7.84
N LYS A 274 23.04 -3.16 6.66
CA LYS A 274 23.79 -2.76 5.48
C LYS A 274 23.05 -1.60 4.83
N LEU A 275 23.69 -0.46 4.71
CA LEU A 275 23.12 0.73 4.06
C LEU A 275 23.01 0.58 2.52
N GLU A 276 23.66 -0.41 1.95
CA GLU A 276 23.51 -0.78 0.55
C GLU A 276 22.22 -1.60 0.37
N GLY A 277 21.21 -1.01 -0.25
CA GLY A 277 19.90 -1.62 -0.44
C GLY A 277 18.98 -1.44 0.77
N ILE A 278 18.51 -0.22 0.98
CA ILE A 278 17.60 0.17 2.08
C ILE A 278 16.30 -0.63 2.08
N THR A 279 15.90 -1.15 0.93
CA THR A 279 14.70 -1.96 0.74
C THR A 279 14.80 -3.39 1.30
N ASP A 280 16.00 -3.95 1.39
CA ASP A 280 16.18 -5.37 1.77
C ASP A 280 16.31 -5.59 3.29
N ASN A 281 16.33 -4.54 4.10
CA ASN A 281 16.53 -4.64 5.55
C ASN A 281 15.24 -4.76 6.37
N PHE A 282 14.08 -4.84 5.71
CA PHE A 282 12.76 -4.85 6.37
C PHE A 282 12.13 -6.23 6.53
N ASP A 283 12.91 -7.30 6.45
CA ASP A 283 12.49 -8.67 6.86
C ASP A 283 12.29 -8.79 8.38
N LYS A 284 11.84 -7.73 9.01
CA LYS A 284 11.64 -7.71 10.46
C LYS A 284 10.21 -8.10 10.79
N GLU A 285 10.11 -9.13 11.60
CA GLU A 285 8.83 -9.59 12.10
C GLU A 285 8.29 -8.59 13.12
N SER A 286 7.07 -8.13 12.93
CA SER A 286 6.38 -7.24 13.87
C SER A 286 5.85 -8.03 15.07
N ILE A 287 6.09 -7.51 16.27
CA ILE A 287 5.70 -8.13 17.55
C ILE A 287 4.56 -7.38 18.25
N GLY A 288 4.18 -6.23 17.75
CA GLY A 288 3.15 -5.37 18.32
C GLY A 288 3.01 -4.05 17.60
N VAL A 289 2.27 -3.15 18.20
CA VAL A 289 2.01 -1.79 17.72
C VAL A 289 2.30 -0.79 18.84
N VAL A 290 2.82 0.37 18.49
CA VAL A 290 2.97 1.51 19.38
C VAL A 290 2.12 2.67 18.90
N TRP A 291 1.37 3.26 19.79
CA TRP A 291 0.68 4.53 19.61
C TRP A 291 1.47 5.64 20.29
N MET A 292 1.67 6.76 19.63
CA MET A 292 2.43 7.90 20.15
C MET A 292 1.72 9.21 19.83
N ARG A 293 1.73 10.15 20.78
CA ARG A 293 1.25 11.52 20.59
C ARG A 293 2.33 12.51 20.97
N PHE A 294 2.68 13.41 20.09
CA PHE A 294 3.70 14.43 20.25
C PHE A 294 3.07 15.80 20.55
N ALA A 295 2.70 16.03 21.79
CA ALA A 295 2.32 17.36 22.29
C ALA A 295 3.55 18.18 22.74
N SER A 296 4.70 17.53 22.85
CA SER A 296 6.01 18.11 23.19
C SER A 296 7.11 17.30 22.48
N SER A 297 8.37 17.62 22.76
CA SER A 297 9.52 16.89 22.17
C SER A 297 9.56 15.40 22.53
N SER A 298 9.00 15.01 23.68
CA SER A 298 8.86 13.61 24.09
C SER A 298 7.44 13.13 23.90
N PRO A 299 7.22 11.94 23.30
CA PRO A 299 5.89 11.43 23.08
C PRO A 299 5.26 10.88 24.37
N ASP A 300 3.94 11.05 24.50
CA ASP A 300 3.11 10.12 25.26
C ASP A 300 2.94 8.86 24.40
N SER A 301 3.36 7.70 24.92
CA SER A 301 3.38 6.46 24.13
C SER A 301 2.78 5.29 24.88
N LYS A 302 2.02 4.46 24.12
CA LYS A 302 1.42 3.23 24.60
C LYS A 302 1.79 2.08 23.66
N ILE A 303 2.13 0.94 24.26
CA ILE A 303 2.63 -0.23 23.54
C ILE A 303 1.66 -1.39 23.70
N TYR A 304 1.35 -2.03 22.59
CA TYR A 304 0.43 -3.13 22.50
C TYR A 304 1.11 -4.31 21.82
N LEU A 305 1.40 -5.37 22.56
CA LEU A 305 2.04 -6.58 22.01
C LEU A 305 0.98 -7.58 21.56
N PHE A 306 1.18 -8.22 20.42
CA PHE A 306 0.21 -9.18 19.86
C PHE A 306 -0.04 -10.36 20.77
N LYS A 307 0.96 -10.81 21.54
CA LYS A 307 0.80 -11.88 22.56
C LYS A 307 -0.19 -11.54 23.68
N ASP A 308 -0.49 -10.24 23.87
CA ASP A 308 -1.42 -9.74 24.89
C ASP A 308 -2.80 -9.40 24.27
N MET A 309 -3.01 -9.74 22.98
CA MET A 309 -4.22 -9.51 22.19
C MET A 309 -4.84 -10.84 21.77
N PRO A 310 -5.76 -11.43 22.55
CA PRO A 310 -6.25 -12.81 22.32
C PRO A 310 -6.91 -13.03 20.95
N GLU A 311 -7.69 -12.04 20.47
CA GLU A 311 -8.38 -12.14 19.18
C GLU A 311 -7.39 -12.13 18.03
N ILE A 312 -6.38 -11.28 18.11
CA ILE A 312 -5.31 -11.20 17.13
C ILE A 312 -4.42 -12.45 17.20
N GLU A 313 -4.03 -12.88 18.40
CA GLU A 313 -3.27 -14.11 18.61
C GLU A 313 -3.96 -15.31 17.98
N HIS A 314 -5.27 -15.46 18.23
CA HIS A 314 -6.06 -16.55 17.68
C HIS A 314 -6.10 -16.50 16.14
N ALA A 315 -6.36 -15.36 15.56
CA ALA A 315 -6.42 -15.19 14.11
C ALA A 315 -5.07 -15.50 13.44
N LEU A 316 -3.99 -15.07 14.04
CA LEU A 316 -2.65 -15.26 13.51
C LEU A 316 -2.14 -16.71 13.68
N THR A 317 -2.55 -17.40 14.76
CA THR A 317 -2.17 -18.81 15.00
C THR A 317 -3.06 -19.82 14.27
N ALA A 318 -4.24 -19.41 13.83
CA ALA A 318 -5.17 -20.27 13.08
C ALA A 318 -4.71 -20.59 11.66
N SER A 319 -3.71 -19.89 11.12
CA SER A 319 -3.12 -20.24 9.83
C SER A 319 -2.28 -21.52 9.94
N ASP A 320 -2.63 -22.55 9.15
CA ASP A 320 -1.88 -23.81 9.12
C ASP A 320 -0.41 -23.62 8.76
N ARG A 321 -0.07 -22.63 7.96
CA ARG A 321 1.31 -22.31 7.57
C ARG A 321 2.11 -21.68 8.70
N VAL A 322 1.48 -20.82 9.51
CA VAL A 322 2.09 -20.27 10.73
C VAL A 322 2.42 -21.40 11.70
N ARG A 323 1.47 -22.32 11.93
CA ARG A 323 1.68 -23.50 12.76
C ARG A 323 2.81 -24.40 12.25
N LEU A 324 2.88 -24.69 10.96
CA LEU A 324 3.96 -25.46 10.33
C LEU A 324 5.32 -24.76 10.45
N ARG A 325 5.37 -23.44 10.38
CA ARG A 325 6.60 -22.66 10.59
C ARG A 325 7.07 -22.76 12.04
N GLU A 326 6.17 -22.63 13.00
CA GLU A 326 6.48 -22.79 14.43
C GLU A 326 6.99 -24.20 14.74
N GLU A 327 6.37 -25.23 14.18
CA GLU A 327 6.81 -26.62 14.33
C GLU A 327 8.20 -26.85 13.72
N LYS A 328 8.46 -26.33 12.51
CA LYS A 328 9.78 -26.39 11.87
C LYS A 328 10.84 -25.63 12.67
N LEU A 329 10.51 -24.48 13.23
CA LEU A 329 11.41 -23.73 14.10
C LEU A 329 11.69 -24.46 15.42
N LYS A 330 10.70 -25.14 16.00
CA LYS A 330 10.87 -26.00 17.18
C LYS A 330 11.78 -27.18 16.88
N ILE A 331 11.64 -27.80 15.71
CA ILE A 331 12.46 -28.95 15.27
C ILE A 331 13.90 -28.54 14.95
N SER A 332 14.10 -27.36 14.33
CA SER A 332 15.45 -26.89 13.96
C SER A 332 16.26 -26.31 15.13
N LYS A 333 15.60 -25.95 16.24
CA LYS A 333 16.24 -25.33 17.41
C LYS A 333 16.14 -26.24 18.63
N ASN A 334 17.03 -27.23 18.68
CA ASN A 334 17.40 -27.85 19.98
C ASN A 334 18.10 -26.89 20.95
N LYS A 335 17.95 -25.55 20.76
CA LYS A 335 18.49 -24.48 21.61
C LYS A 335 17.33 -23.62 22.06
N LYS A 336 17.20 -23.51 23.39
CA LYS A 336 16.31 -22.65 24.18
C LYS A 336 15.68 -21.51 23.35
N SER A 337 14.50 -21.76 22.78
CA SER A 337 13.72 -20.71 22.14
C SER A 337 13.03 -19.89 23.23
N SER A 338 13.11 -18.58 23.14
CA SER A 338 12.21 -17.69 23.86
C SER A 338 10.77 -18.14 23.54
N LYS A 339 10.00 -18.46 24.59
CA LYS A 339 8.60 -18.84 24.46
C LYS A 339 7.83 -17.75 23.69
N GLY A 340 7.27 -18.15 22.54
CA GLY A 340 5.98 -17.68 22.09
C GLY A 340 5.79 -16.19 21.88
N GLU A 341 6.70 -15.47 21.21
CA GLU A 341 6.34 -14.19 20.64
C GLU A 341 5.83 -14.43 19.21
N ILE A 342 4.60 -14.04 18.96
CA ILE A 342 3.98 -14.06 17.63
C ILE A 342 4.51 -12.85 16.88
N ALA A 343 5.08 -13.08 15.71
CA ALA A 343 5.67 -12.04 14.89
C ALA A 343 5.36 -12.29 13.41
N PHE A 344 4.91 -11.23 12.72
CA PHE A 344 4.54 -11.25 11.31
C PHE A 344 5.15 -10.06 10.60
N GLN A 345 5.09 -10.09 9.28
CA GLN A 345 5.34 -8.91 8.47
C GLN A 345 3.99 -8.27 8.15
N PHE A 346 3.96 -6.94 8.17
CA PHE A 346 2.80 -6.17 7.79
C PHE A 346 3.05 -5.39 6.51
N MET A 347 2.02 -5.33 5.69
CA MET A 347 1.93 -4.33 4.63
C MET A 347 1.90 -2.93 5.21
N GLU A 348 1.96 -1.92 4.37
CA GLU A 348 1.81 -0.53 4.76
C GLU A 348 0.48 -0.33 5.50
N PRO A 349 0.54 0.10 6.78
CA PRO A 349 -0.67 0.28 7.55
C PRO A 349 -1.47 1.50 7.07
N ARG A 350 -2.75 1.51 7.40
CA ARG A 350 -3.70 2.56 7.06
C ARG A 350 -4.44 3.04 8.31
N LEU A 351 -4.94 4.27 8.29
CA LEU A 351 -5.81 4.82 9.34
C LEU A 351 -7.17 5.20 8.78
N THR A 352 -8.20 4.86 9.54
CA THR A 352 -9.58 5.25 9.25
C THR A 352 -10.20 5.85 10.51
N ASP A 353 -10.72 7.08 10.42
CA ASP A 353 -11.49 7.69 11.50
C ASP A 353 -12.88 7.05 11.54
N PHE A 354 -13.27 6.52 12.70
CA PHE A 354 -14.53 5.83 12.90
C PHE A 354 -15.24 6.30 14.18
N GLY A 355 -16.17 7.23 14.03
CA GLY A 355 -16.81 7.90 15.17
C GLY A 355 -15.80 8.72 15.98
N SER A 356 -15.62 8.38 17.25
CA SER A 356 -14.59 8.98 18.12
C SER A 356 -13.27 8.20 18.14
N LEU A 357 -13.20 7.10 17.37
CA LEU A 357 -12.06 6.21 17.35
C LEU A 357 -11.22 6.43 16.09
N THR A 358 -9.97 6.02 16.18
CA THR A 358 -9.06 5.86 15.05
C THR A 358 -8.73 4.39 14.90
N VAL A 359 -9.04 3.82 13.75
CA VAL A 359 -8.77 2.42 13.44
C VAL A 359 -7.49 2.32 12.64
N PHE A 360 -6.51 1.62 13.20
CA PHE A 360 -5.32 1.17 12.51
C PHE A 360 -5.63 -0.16 11.84
N ALA A 361 -5.35 -0.25 10.55
CA ALA A 361 -5.52 -1.45 9.75
C ALA A 361 -4.20 -1.84 9.09
N ALA A 362 -3.84 -3.12 9.13
CA ALA A 362 -2.63 -3.62 8.48
C ALA A 362 -2.79 -5.09 8.07
N GLU A 363 -2.42 -5.40 6.83
CA GLU A 363 -2.47 -6.75 6.28
C GLU A 363 -1.22 -7.55 6.70
N ALA A 364 -1.46 -8.69 7.34
CA ALA A 364 -0.41 -9.59 7.79
C ALA A 364 -0.05 -10.60 6.70
N PHE A 365 1.23 -10.76 6.43
CA PHE A 365 1.74 -11.70 5.44
C PHE A 365 3.02 -12.40 5.88
N MET A 366 3.38 -13.45 5.16
CA MET A 366 4.65 -14.17 5.31
C MET A 366 5.27 -14.51 3.96
N PRO A 367 6.58 -14.36 3.78
CA PRO A 367 7.26 -14.90 2.61
C PRO A 367 7.26 -16.42 2.64
N CYS A 368 6.88 -17.04 1.53
CA CYS A 368 6.85 -18.48 1.32
C CYS A 368 8.02 -18.96 0.49
N TYR A 369 8.57 -20.10 0.86
CA TYR A 369 9.69 -20.71 0.17
C TYR A 369 9.50 -22.21 0.09
N HIS A 370 9.90 -22.81 -1.04
CA HIS A 370 10.09 -24.25 -1.12
C HIS A 370 11.56 -24.61 -1.41
N THR A 371 11.89 -25.85 -1.27
CA THR A 371 13.23 -26.37 -1.51
C THR A 371 13.25 -27.26 -2.74
N GLU A 372 14.05 -26.90 -3.73
CA GLU A 372 14.32 -27.73 -4.90
C GLU A 372 15.66 -28.44 -4.78
N THR A 373 15.71 -29.70 -5.23
CA THR A 373 16.96 -30.44 -5.37
C THR A 373 17.27 -30.64 -6.84
N ARG A 374 18.42 -30.16 -7.28
CA ARG A 374 18.92 -30.34 -8.65
C ARG A 374 20.19 -31.17 -8.63
N MET A 375 20.40 -31.95 -9.69
CA MET A 375 21.65 -32.71 -9.89
C MET A 375 22.62 -31.81 -10.64
N SER A 376 23.77 -31.53 -10.05
CA SER A 376 24.89 -30.88 -10.72
C SER A 376 25.75 -31.93 -11.40
N TYR A 377 25.80 -31.91 -12.73
CA TYR A 377 26.73 -32.73 -13.49
C TYR A 377 28.01 -31.95 -13.71
N GLY A 378 29.12 -32.41 -13.12
CA GLY A 378 30.43 -31.82 -13.35
C GLY A 378 30.83 -31.87 -14.84
N TYR A 379 31.67 -30.94 -15.28
CA TYR A 379 32.13 -30.78 -16.67
C TYR A 379 32.82 -32.02 -17.24
N TYR A 380 33.24 -32.96 -16.41
CA TYR A 380 33.77 -34.26 -16.78
C TYR A 380 32.74 -35.34 -16.46
N GLY A 381 31.98 -35.75 -17.46
CA GLY A 381 30.83 -36.67 -17.39
C GLY A 381 31.12 -38.10 -16.88
N TYR A 382 32.07 -38.31 -16.00
CA TYR A 382 32.46 -39.64 -15.51
C TYR A 382 32.24 -39.90 -14.02
N TYR A 383 31.84 -38.91 -13.23
CA TYR A 383 31.50 -39.14 -11.82
C TYR A 383 30.11 -38.57 -11.54
N GLY A 384 29.28 -39.39 -10.92
CA GLY A 384 27.87 -39.14 -10.67
C GLY A 384 27.55 -37.72 -10.17
N GLY A 385 26.44 -37.17 -10.67
CA GLY A 385 26.00 -35.83 -10.28
C GLY A 385 25.80 -35.74 -8.77
N TYR A 386 26.20 -34.61 -8.20
CA TYR A 386 25.95 -34.31 -6.79
C TYR A 386 24.62 -33.58 -6.68
N PRO A 387 23.68 -34.05 -5.83
CA PRO A 387 22.48 -33.31 -5.55
C PRO A 387 22.84 -32.04 -4.75
N TYR A 388 22.41 -30.88 -5.23
CA TYR A 388 22.44 -29.66 -4.46
C TYR A 388 21.03 -29.13 -4.28
N THR A 389 20.79 -28.63 -3.10
CA THR A 389 19.48 -28.13 -2.67
C THR A 389 19.55 -26.62 -2.57
N TYR A 390 18.59 -25.93 -3.17
CA TYR A 390 18.45 -24.50 -3.07
C TYR A 390 17.02 -24.12 -2.72
N THR A 391 16.87 -22.98 -2.08
CA THR A 391 15.58 -22.44 -1.68
C THR A 391 15.06 -21.52 -2.78
N VAL A 392 13.82 -21.74 -3.21
CA VAL A 392 13.10 -20.93 -4.18
C VAL A 392 12.05 -20.12 -3.44
N PHE A 393 11.94 -18.85 -3.78
CA PHE A 393 10.88 -17.99 -3.29
C PHE A 393 9.61 -18.25 -4.09
N ASP A 394 8.49 -18.54 -3.40
CA ASP A 394 7.20 -18.84 -4.01
C ASP A 394 6.29 -17.62 -4.10
N GLY A 395 6.47 -16.68 -3.19
CA GLY A 395 5.61 -15.52 -3.05
C GLY A 395 5.36 -15.16 -1.59
N TYR A 396 4.40 -14.29 -1.38
CA TYR A 396 3.94 -13.82 -0.08
C TYR A 396 2.56 -14.41 0.21
N ASP A 397 2.40 -15.03 1.36
CA ASP A 397 1.13 -15.58 1.83
C ASP A 397 0.44 -14.55 2.71
N PHE A 398 -0.61 -13.93 2.19
CA PHE A 398 -1.48 -13.02 2.93
C PHE A 398 -2.56 -13.82 3.65
N PHE A 399 -2.71 -13.63 4.95
CA PHE A 399 -3.61 -14.47 5.74
C PHE A 399 -4.60 -13.72 6.62
N SER A 400 -4.36 -12.46 6.92
CA SER A 400 -5.30 -11.69 7.74
C SER A 400 -5.05 -10.19 7.64
N GLU A 401 -6.10 -9.39 7.77
CA GLU A 401 -6.02 -7.98 8.11
C GLU A 401 -6.29 -7.80 9.60
N VAL A 402 -5.43 -7.06 10.26
CA VAL A 402 -5.52 -6.72 11.69
C VAL A 402 -6.10 -5.33 11.83
N LEU A 403 -7.12 -5.18 12.66
CA LEU A 403 -7.81 -3.94 12.97
C LEU A 403 -7.67 -3.63 14.46
N LEU A 404 -7.13 -2.45 14.80
CA LEU A 404 -6.95 -1.98 16.17
C LEU A 404 -7.58 -0.59 16.28
N ALA A 405 -8.61 -0.46 17.15
CA ALA A 405 -9.30 0.81 17.35
C ALA A 405 -8.83 1.50 18.63
N PHE A 406 -8.38 2.73 18.48
CA PHE A 406 -7.87 3.56 19.56
C PHE A 406 -8.77 4.75 19.79
N ASP A 407 -8.94 5.16 21.06
CA ASP A 407 -9.51 6.45 21.41
C ASP A 407 -8.50 7.61 21.17
N GLN A 408 -8.90 8.83 21.45
CA GLN A 408 -8.06 10.02 21.24
C GLN A 408 -6.84 10.06 22.15
N GLU A 409 -6.88 9.37 23.28
CA GLU A 409 -5.79 9.20 24.23
C GLU A 409 -4.92 7.98 23.91
N GLY A 410 -5.25 7.22 22.86
CA GLY A 410 -4.53 6.05 22.40
C GLY A 410 -4.78 4.79 23.20
N HIS A 411 -5.87 4.70 23.98
CA HIS A 411 -6.25 3.43 24.60
C HIS A 411 -6.92 2.53 23.58
N LEU A 412 -6.50 1.30 23.53
CA LEU A 412 -7.11 0.27 22.67
C LEU A 412 -8.51 -0.03 23.18
N GLN A 413 -9.53 0.28 22.38
CA GLN A 413 -10.93 0.06 22.70
C GLN A 413 -11.40 -1.32 22.27
N TRP A 414 -11.01 -1.74 21.06
CA TRP A 414 -11.27 -3.07 20.54
C TRP A 414 -10.21 -3.49 19.50
N GLN A 415 -10.18 -4.78 19.25
CA GLN A 415 -9.31 -5.41 18.28
C GLN A 415 -10.11 -6.44 17.48
N GLN A 416 -9.87 -6.51 16.18
CA GLN A 416 -10.51 -7.46 15.29
C GLN A 416 -9.54 -7.95 14.22
N SER A 417 -9.90 -9.01 13.52
CA SER A 417 -9.17 -9.48 12.35
C SER A 417 -10.12 -9.97 11.27
N VAL A 418 -9.78 -9.67 10.03
CA VAL A 418 -10.47 -10.20 8.85
C VAL A 418 -9.55 -11.24 8.21
N LYS A 419 -10.01 -12.48 8.15
CA LYS A 419 -9.21 -13.59 7.64
C LYS A 419 -9.22 -13.60 6.10
N PHE A 420 -8.06 -13.73 5.48
CA PHE A 420 -7.92 -14.05 4.06
C PHE A 420 -7.81 -15.57 3.85
N ASP A 421 -8.22 -16.05 2.68
CA ASP A 421 -8.14 -17.47 2.35
C ASP A 421 -6.77 -17.87 1.76
N ASN A 422 -5.68 -17.53 2.48
CA ASN A 422 -4.30 -17.87 2.10
C ASN A 422 -3.98 -17.54 0.64
N GLU A 423 -4.07 -16.27 0.28
CA GLU A 423 -3.73 -15.82 -1.06
C GLU A 423 -2.21 -15.71 -1.20
N LEU A 424 -1.66 -16.53 -2.09
CA LEU A 424 -0.25 -16.46 -2.46
C LEU A 424 -0.07 -15.42 -3.57
N ALA A 425 0.53 -14.29 -3.24
CA ALA A 425 0.84 -13.23 -4.19
C ALA A 425 2.33 -13.22 -4.53
N THR A 426 2.68 -12.95 -5.77
CA THR A 426 4.08 -12.78 -6.20
C THR A 426 4.67 -11.45 -5.77
N ASP A 427 3.82 -10.50 -5.44
CA ASP A 427 4.17 -9.12 -5.11
C ASP A 427 3.43 -8.66 -3.85
N LEU A 428 3.93 -7.58 -3.26
CA LEU A 428 3.32 -6.95 -2.10
C LEU A 428 2.31 -5.88 -2.58
N TRP A 429 1.06 -6.28 -2.73
CA TRP A 429 -0.07 -5.41 -3.06
C TRP A 429 -1.08 -5.41 -1.92
N PRO A 430 -1.81 -4.31 -1.68
CA PRO A 430 -2.98 -4.34 -0.80
C PRO A 430 -4.07 -5.29 -1.29
N HIS A 431 -4.53 -6.20 -0.42
CA HIS A 431 -5.60 -7.17 -0.70
C HIS A 431 -6.95 -6.76 -0.11
N ALA A 432 -6.96 -5.71 0.71
CA ALA A 432 -8.16 -5.17 1.30
C ALA A 432 -8.14 -3.65 1.33
N ALA A 433 -9.31 -3.05 1.48
CA ALA A 433 -9.47 -1.63 1.74
C ALA A 433 -10.55 -1.41 2.78
N GLU A 434 -10.31 -0.48 3.71
CA GLU A 434 -11.24 -0.10 4.75
C GLU A 434 -11.87 1.25 4.44
N GLY A 435 -13.08 1.44 4.92
CA GLY A 435 -13.73 2.74 4.88
C GLY A 435 -14.97 2.78 5.75
N VAL A 436 -15.29 3.97 6.25
CA VAL A 436 -16.57 4.18 6.93
C VAL A 436 -17.64 4.40 5.88
N CYS A 437 -18.66 3.57 5.95
CA CYS A 437 -19.82 3.61 5.09
C CYS A 437 -21.04 3.61 5.99
N TYR A 438 -21.87 4.66 5.89
CA TYR A 438 -22.89 4.93 6.89
C TYR A 438 -22.25 5.01 8.30
N ASP A 439 -22.69 4.29 9.28
CA ASP A 439 -22.10 4.24 10.63
C ASP A 439 -21.35 2.92 10.87
N GLU A 440 -20.84 2.29 9.81
CA GLU A 440 -20.15 1.01 9.83
C GLU A 440 -18.72 1.14 9.30
N LEU A 441 -17.77 0.46 9.94
CA LEU A 441 -16.45 0.23 9.39
C LEU A 441 -16.50 -0.98 8.46
N VAL A 442 -16.34 -0.75 7.18
CA VAL A 442 -16.42 -1.79 6.14
C VAL A 442 -15.03 -2.13 5.65
N VAL A 443 -14.70 -3.40 5.67
CA VAL A 443 -13.51 -3.98 5.02
C VAL A 443 -13.96 -4.72 3.77
N VAL A 444 -13.38 -4.36 2.64
CA VAL A 444 -13.67 -4.98 1.34
C VAL A 444 -12.41 -5.65 0.82
N SER A 445 -12.50 -6.92 0.43
CA SER A 445 -11.39 -7.65 -0.18
C SER A 445 -11.85 -8.39 -1.44
N PRO A 446 -11.12 -8.33 -2.56
CA PRO A 446 -11.37 -9.17 -3.71
C PRO A 446 -10.96 -10.62 -3.39
N TYR A 447 -11.75 -11.57 -3.84
CA TYR A 447 -11.44 -12.99 -3.73
C TYR A 447 -11.93 -13.74 -4.97
N ARG A 448 -11.02 -14.15 -5.82
CA ARG A 448 -11.35 -14.73 -7.14
C ARG A 448 -12.28 -13.79 -7.91
N ASN A 449 -13.46 -14.30 -8.35
CA ASN A 449 -14.44 -13.51 -9.07
C ASN A 449 -15.53 -12.94 -8.14
N SER A 450 -15.20 -12.60 -6.90
CA SER A 450 -16.13 -12.03 -5.92
C SER A 450 -15.46 -10.98 -5.05
N LEU A 451 -16.27 -10.11 -4.49
CA LEU A 451 -15.89 -9.20 -3.41
C LEU A 451 -16.41 -9.75 -2.09
N ARG A 452 -15.61 -9.67 -1.07
CA ARG A 452 -15.99 -10.03 0.31
C ARG A 452 -16.09 -8.77 1.14
N TYR A 453 -17.14 -8.71 1.93
CA TYR A 453 -17.42 -7.60 2.83
C TYR A 453 -17.45 -8.10 4.25
N THR A 454 -16.76 -7.39 5.13
CA THR A 454 -16.87 -7.54 6.58
C THR A 454 -17.16 -6.16 7.15
N ALA A 455 -18.17 -6.04 8.01
CA ALA A 455 -18.57 -4.77 8.58
C ALA A 455 -18.62 -4.87 10.11
N PHE A 456 -18.25 -3.78 10.77
CA PHE A 456 -18.18 -3.65 12.22
C PHE A 456 -18.91 -2.39 12.68
N ASP A 457 -19.56 -2.47 13.86
CA ASP A 457 -20.06 -1.29 14.56
C ASP A 457 -18.93 -0.54 15.29
N VAL A 458 -19.24 0.60 15.88
CA VAL A 458 -18.26 1.44 16.61
C VAL A 458 -17.64 0.72 17.83
N ASN A 459 -18.28 -0.34 18.34
CA ASN A 459 -17.76 -1.15 19.44
C ASN A 459 -16.93 -2.35 18.96
N GLY A 460 -16.71 -2.48 17.65
CA GLY A 460 -15.98 -3.59 17.04
C GLY A 460 -16.81 -4.88 16.94
N GLN A 461 -18.13 -4.83 17.14
CA GLN A 461 -18.98 -5.99 16.94
C GLN A 461 -19.23 -6.20 15.44
N ALA A 462 -19.01 -7.43 14.96
CA ALA A 462 -19.25 -7.77 13.57
C ALA A 462 -20.75 -7.70 13.25
N LEU A 463 -21.11 -6.84 12.33
CA LEU A 463 -22.46 -6.70 11.75
C LEU A 463 -22.62 -7.62 10.54
N MET A 464 -21.54 -7.76 9.79
CA MET A 464 -21.44 -8.63 8.62
C MET A 464 -20.08 -9.34 8.65
N ASN A 465 -20.04 -10.62 8.32
CA ASN A 465 -18.80 -11.39 8.32
C ASN A 465 -18.63 -12.12 7.00
N GLN A 466 -17.66 -11.65 6.20
CA GLN A 466 -17.23 -12.22 4.91
C GLN A 466 -18.40 -12.55 3.96
N GLN A 467 -19.38 -11.66 3.88
CA GLN A 467 -20.43 -11.79 2.89
C GLN A 467 -19.83 -11.64 1.50
N SER A 468 -20.08 -12.61 0.63
CA SER A 468 -19.50 -12.65 -0.71
C SER A 468 -20.51 -12.19 -1.75
N GLU A 469 -20.09 -11.27 -2.60
CA GLU A 469 -20.83 -10.82 -3.76
C GLU A 469 -20.05 -11.18 -5.03
N LYS A 470 -20.70 -11.89 -5.95
CA LYS A 470 -20.08 -12.28 -7.21
C LYS A 470 -19.88 -11.05 -8.11
N MET A 471 -18.68 -10.88 -8.62
CA MET A 471 -18.40 -9.89 -9.65
C MET A 471 -18.93 -10.40 -11.00
N ASP A 472 -19.75 -9.59 -11.66
CA ASP A 472 -20.19 -9.91 -13.02
C ASP A 472 -19.04 -9.70 -14.00
N PRO A 473 -18.92 -10.57 -15.04
CA PRO A 473 -17.97 -10.35 -16.09
C PRO A 473 -18.30 -9.03 -16.80
N ILE A 474 -17.28 -8.27 -17.12
CA ILE A 474 -17.36 -6.91 -17.69
C ILE A 474 -18.18 -6.87 -18.98
N HIS A 475 -18.11 -7.92 -19.77
CA HIS A 475 -19.00 -8.17 -20.91
C HIS A 475 -19.49 -9.61 -20.82
N GLY A 476 -20.76 -9.84 -20.96
CA GLY A 476 -21.38 -11.15 -20.76
C GLY A 476 -20.81 -12.30 -21.60
N ALA A 477 -20.02 -12.01 -22.63
CA ALA A 477 -19.33 -13.00 -23.46
C ALA A 477 -17.83 -13.17 -23.08
N ASP A 478 -17.33 -12.44 -22.09
CA ASP A 478 -15.94 -12.55 -21.66
C ASP A 478 -15.80 -13.64 -20.58
N TYR A 479 -14.71 -14.35 -20.67
CA TYR A 479 -14.24 -15.29 -19.66
C TYR A 479 -12.88 -14.84 -19.15
N VAL A 480 -12.73 -14.65 -17.84
CA VAL A 480 -11.42 -14.38 -17.21
C VAL A 480 -10.67 -15.69 -17.16
N GLU A 481 -9.58 -15.80 -17.93
CA GLU A 481 -8.70 -16.98 -17.96
C GLU A 481 -7.71 -16.94 -16.81
N ASP A 482 -7.14 -15.75 -16.56
CA ASP A 482 -6.12 -15.55 -15.54
C ASP A 482 -6.13 -14.08 -15.06
N GLU A 483 -5.64 -13.86 -13.86
CA GLU A 483 -5.51 -12.54 -13.25
C GLU A 483 -4.09 -12.34 -12.75
N TYR A 484 -3.40 -11.33 -13.28
CA TYR A 484 -2.03 -11.04 -12.86
C TYR A 484 -1.98 -10.35 -11.51
N PHE A 485 -2.90 -9.41 -11.27
CA PHE A 485 -3.10 -8.79 -9.99
C PHE A 485 -4.51 -8.16 -9.92
N CYS A 486 -5.02 -8.08 -8.71
CA CYS A 486 -6.25 -7.39 -8.37
C CYS A 486 -6.03 -6.63 -7.07
N GLN A 487 -6.30 -5.35 -7.09
CA GLN A 487 -6.15 -4.45 -5.95
C GLN A 487 -7.44 -3.71 -5.69
N ILE A 488 -7.64 -3.35 -4.42
CA ILE A 488 -8.75 -2.51 -4.01
C ILE A 488 -8.23 -1.34 -3.18
N ALA A 489 -8.81 -0.17 -3.38
CA ALA A 489 -8.50 1.01 -2.60
C ALA A 489 -9.79 1.73 -2.19
N LYS A 490 -9.79 2.33 -1.00
CA LYS A 490 -10.83 3.29 -0.64
C LYS A 490 -10.74 4.48 -1.57
N TRP A 491 -11.88 4.89 -2.14
CA TRP A 491 -11.89 6.04 -3.03
C TRP A 491 -12.47 7.27 -2.31
N TYR A 492 -13.75 7.45 -2.37
CA TYR A 492 -14.41 8.55 -1.69
C TYR A 492 -15.78 8.10 -1.17
N ASP A 493 -16.29 8.76 -0.13
CA ASP A 493 -17.58 8.44 0.46
C ASP A 493 -17.68 6.94 0.82
N LYS A 494 -18.72 6.24 0.37
CA LYS A 494 -18.93 4.79 0.52
C LYS A 494 -18.44 3.99 -0.69
N ARG A 495 -17.49 4.53 -1.48
CA ARG A 495 -17.01 3.93 -2.72
C ARG A 495 -15.60 3.43 -2.59
N PHE A 496 -15.36 2.32 -3.25
CA PHE A 496 -14.06 1.70 -3.41
C PHE A 496 -13.73 1.62 -4.91
N LEU A 497 -12.48 1.58 -5.24
CA LEU A 497 -11.98 1.36 -6.57
C LEU A 497 -11.23 0.03 -6.63
N LEU A 498 -11.74 -0.87 -7.44
CA LEU A 498 -11.08 -2.12 -7.79
C LEU A 498 -10.33 -1.93 -9.09
N PHE A 499 -9.08 -2.38 -9.16
CA PHE A 499 -8.27 -2.28 -10.37
C PHE A 499 -7.28 -3.42 -10.47
N GLY A 500 -6.97 -3.80 -11.70
CA GLY A 500 -6.11 -4.94 -11.92
C GLY A 500 -5.75 -5.18 -13.38
N SER A 501 -5.11 -6.32 -13.61
CA SER A 501 -4.77 -6.81 -14.94
C SER A 501 -5.19 -8.25 -15.09
N GLN A 502 -5.94 -8.53 -16.16
CA GLN A 502 -6.52 -9.84 -16.46
C GLN A 502 -6.18 -10.29 -17.87
N ILE A 503 -6.10 -11.61 -18.05
CA ILE A 503 -6.20 -12.26 -19.35
C ILE A 503 -7.64 -12.68 -19.54
N ILE A 504 -8.27 -12.16 -20.58
CA ILE A 504 -9.65 -12.48 -20.93
C ILE A 504 -9.72 -13.25 -22.25
N GLN A 505 -10.70 -14.14 -22.35
CA GLN A 505 -11.09 -14.82 -23.57
C GLN A 505 -12.50 -14.42 -24.00
N ASN A 506 -12.65 -14.11 -25.30
CA ASN A 506 -13.94 -13.85 -25.91
C ASN A 506 -13.92 -14.34 -27.36
N SER A 507 -14.58 -15.45 -27.64
CA SER A 507 -14.60 -16.09 -28.95
C SER A 507 -15.34 -15.26 -30.04
N THR A 508 -16.11 -14.25 -29.65
CA THR A 508 -16.82 -13.36 -30.57
C THR A 508 -15.94 -12.20 -31.06
N GLN A 509 -14.75 -12.01 -30.49
CA GLN A 509 -13.85 -10.92 -30.83
C GLN A 509 -12.77 -11.37 -31.84
N PRO A 510 -12.27 -10.46 -32.71
CA PRO A 510 -11.20 -10.77 -33.66
C PRO A 510 -9.91 -11.28 -33.01
N LYS A 511 -9.57 -10.79 -31.79
CA LYS A 511 -8.53 -11.32 -30.92
C LYS A 511 -9.21 -11.97 -29.71
N PRO A 512 -9.42 -13.28 -29.72
CA PRO A 512 -10.19 -13.94 -28.66
C PRO A 512 -9.49 -13.87 -27.30
N ARG A 513 -8.15 -13.91 -27.25
CA ARG A 513 -7.35 -13.82 -26.01
C ARG A 513 -6.65 -12.48 -25.94
N ARG A 514 -6.90 -11.72 -24.86
CA ARG A 514 -6.40 -10.35 -24.68
C ARG A 514 -5.97 -10.12 -23.25
N THR A 515 -4.94 -9.29 -23.06
CA THR A 515 -4.60 -8.74 -21.76
C THR A 515 -5.27 -7.38 -21.62
N VAL A 516 -5.87 -7.14 -20.46
CA VAL A 516 -6.57 -5.88 -20.17
C VAL A 516 -6.19 -5.36 -18.79
N TYR A 517 -6.04 -4.04 -18.69
CA TYR A 517 -6.17 -3.34 -17.41
C TYR A 517 -7.60 -2.94 -17.20
N TYR A 518 -8.09 -3.01 -15.98
CA TYR A 518 -9.45 -2.63 -15.66
C TYR A 518 -9.52 -1.79 -14.39
N LEU A 519 -10.53 -0.92 -14.35
CA LEU A 519 -10.95 -0.21 -13.15
C LEU A 519 -12.44 -0.42 -12.99
N GLN A 520 -12.87 -0.69 -11.78
CA GLN A 520 -14.27 -0.89 -11.44
C GLN A 520 -14.59 -0.12 -10.16
N LYS A 521 -15.63 0.71 -10.23
CA LYS A 521 -16.16 1.39 -9.05
C LYS A 521 -17.10 0.44 -8.33
N VAL A 522 -16.84 0.23 -7.05
CA VAL A 522 -17.65 -0.56 -6.13
C VAL A 522 -18.28 0.38 -5.13
N GLN A 523 -19.58 0.29 -4.92
CA GLN A 523 -20.31 1.09 -3.96
C GLN A 523 -20.91 0.16 -2.91
N TYR A 524 -20.69 0.47 -1.64
CA TYR A 524 -21.33 -0.22 -0.54
C TYR A 524 -22.68 0.42 -0.22
N ASP A 525 -23.79 -0.34 -0.32
CA ASP A 525 -25.16 0.12 -0.12
C ASP A 525 -25.84 -0.53 1.07
#